data_3190be5398937f0b5154daa71c421b42
#
_entry.id   3190be5398937f0b5154daa71c421b42
#
_cell.length_a   1.000
_cell.length_b   1.000
_cell.length_c   1.000
_cell.angle_alpha   90.00
_cell.angle_beta   90.00
_cell.angle_gamma   90.00
#
_symmetry.space_group_name_H-M   'P 1'
#
loop_
_entity.id
_entity.type
_entity.pdbx_description
1 polymer ?
#
loop_
_entity_poly.entity_id
_entity_poly.type
_entity_poly.pdbx_seq_one_letter_code
_entity_poly.pdbx_strand_id
1 'polypeptide(L)'
;TWGTYASVIERNVKPAIGAVRLDELKPAHFRRMERYVMDEQGKSSGTAGSAWRTLHKALEDAVLEGVIERNPAVKGTAPRVALKERAALTPEQAADLIAAETDDTWRLMWMLAFMTGMRQGERLGLTEDELRRDGDRLIILVEWQAQHLTKREVEGLPKGVECTPLGNGMYRTRPKTEKGRRAIPLPQALADQLLAYIERHGMNKDGLVFHDDEGIPLTGCVERRRWYRALDRVGLNHEYGPHS
;
A
#
# COMPACT_ATOMS: atom_id res chain seq x y z
N THR A 1 -0.41 5.97 -9.06
CA THR A 1 0.31 7.24 -8.71
C THR A 1 -0.43 8.48 -9.20
N TRP A 2 -0.91 8.51 -10.47
CA TRP A 2 -1.66 9.66 -10.98
C TRP A 2 -2.97 9.88 -10.20
N GLY A 3 -3.75 8.84 -9.95
CA GLY A 3 -4.98 8.92 -9.15
C GLY A 3 -4.75 9.44 -7.74
N THR A 4 -3.62 9.07 -7.12
CA THR A 4 -3.22 9.58 -5.81
C THR A 4 -2.93 11.08 -5.88
N TYR A 5 -2.17 11.54 -6.87
CA TYR A 5 -1.86 12.97 -7.04
C TYR A 5 -3.11 13.78 -7.34
N ALA A 6 -3.97 13.30 -8.26
CA ALA A 6 -5.25 13.94 -8.55
C ALA A 6 -6.12 14.07 -7.30
N SER A 7 -6.27 12.99 -6.52
CA SER A 7 -7.02 13.00 -5.27
C SER A 7 -6.46 13.97 -4.24
N VAL A 8 -5.13 14.07 -4.11
CA VAL A 8 -4.49 15.03 -3.20
C VAL A 8 -4.75 16.46 -3.63
N ILE A 9 -4.62 16.76 -4.92
CA ILE A 9 -4.90 18.10 -5.48
C ILE A 9 -6.36 18.47 -5.26
N GLU A 10 -7.30 17.60 -5.63
CA GLU A 10 -8.74 17.89 -5.51
C GLU A 10 -9.19 18.08 -4.05
N ARG A 11 -8.68 17.30 -3.13
CA ARG A 11 -9.17 17.29 -1.73
C ARG A 11 -8.41 18.23 -0.81
N ASN A 12 -7.13 18.48 -1.06
CA ASN A 12 -6.27 19.19 -0.11
C ASN A 12 -5.71 20.51 -0.66
N VAL A 13 -5.58 20.66 -1.98
CA VAL A 13 -4.98 21.86 -2.57
C VAL A 13 -6.04 22.79 -3.11
N LYS A 14 -6.89 22.32 -4.03
CA LYS A 14 -7.90 23.15 -4.68
C LYS A 14 -8.85 23.87 -3.72
N PRO A 15 -9.40 23.24 -2.67
CA PRO A 15 -10.29 23.96 -1.76
C PRO A 15 -9.61 25.12 -1.04
N ALA A 16 -8.31 24.99 -0.76
CA ALA A 16 -7.56 26.01 -0.05
C ALA A 16 -7.06 27.16 -0.93
N ILE A 17 -6.49 26.82 -2.10
CA ILE A 17 -5.78 27.79 -2.94
C ILE A 17 -6.08 27.68 -4.44
N GLY A 18 -7.05 26.85 -4.85
CA GLY A 18 -7.32 26.59 -6.27
C GLY A 18 -7.83 27.80 -7.06
N ALA A 19 -8.32 28.85 -6.40
CA ALA A 19 -8.71 30.11 -7.04
C ALA A 19 -7.52 31.06 -7.31
N VAL A 20 -6.31 30.73 -6.79
CA VAL A 20 -5.12 31.57 -7.00
C VAL A 20 -4.47 31.19 -8.33
N ARG A 21 -4.17 32.16 -9.14
CA ARG A 21 -3.41 31.94 -10.39
C ARG A 21 -2.00 31.39 -10.08
N LEU A 22 -1.46 30.55 -10.95
CA LEU A 22 -0.14 29.92 -10.73
C LEU A 22 1.00 30.93 -10.62
N ASP A 23 0.95 32.01 -11.43
CA ASP A 23 1.93 33.10 -11.45
C ASP A 23 1.82 34.04 -10.22
N GLU A 24 0.71 34.00 -9.50
CA GLU A 24 0.45 34.77 -8.28
C GLU A 24 0.71 33.98 -6.98
N LEU A 25 1.10 32.72 -7.09
CA LEU A 25 1.38 31.90 -5.91
C LEU A 25 2.55 32.44 -5.08
N LYS A 26 2.32 32.62 -3.78
CA LYS A 26 3.28 33.14 -2.80
C LYS A 26 3.41 32.19 -1.60
N PRO A 27 4.48 32.27 -0.82
CA PRO A 27 4.68 31.47 0.39
C PRO A 27 3.47 31.46 1.36
N ALA A 28 2.72 32.55 1.42
CA ALA A 28 1.51 32.63 2.25
C ALA A 28 0.42 31.65 1.84
N HIS A 29 0.29 31.34 0.54
CA HIS A 29 -0.71 30.40 0.04
C HIS A 29 -0.41 28.96 0.47
N PHE A 30 0.87 28.55 0.55
CA PHE A 30 1.24 27.23 1.05
C PHE A 30 0.95 27.09 2.53
N ARG A 31 1.17 28.15 3.33
CA ARG A 31 0.76 28.17 4.75
C ARG A 31 -0.76 28.12 4.93
N ARG A 32 -1.52 28.76 4.02
CA ARG A 32 -2.99 28.65 4.01
C ARG A 32 -3.43 27.23 3.71
N MET A 33 -2.83 26.58 2.73
CA MET A 33 -3.11 25.17 2.41
C MET A 33 -2.77 24.24 3.60
N GLU A 34 -1.64 24.45 4.26
CA GLU A 34 -1.26 23.71 5.46
C GLU A 34 -2.32 23.84 6.56
N ARG A 35 -2.73 25.06 6.90
CA ARG A 35 -3.80 25.32 7.89
C ARG A 35 -5.11 24.67 7.47
N TYR A 36 -5.52 24.80 6.24
CA TYR A 36 -6.73 24.15 5.73
C TYR A 36 -6.70 22.63 5.96
N VAL A 37 -5.59 21.99 5.65
CA VAL A 37 -5.44 20.53 5.82
C VAL A 37 -5.42 20.13 7.29
N MET A 38 -4.70 20.88 8.14
CA MET A 38 -4.50 20.50 9.55
C MET A 38 -5.64 20.98 10.45
N ASP A 39 -6.05 22.24 10.32
CA ASP A 39 -6.98 22.87 11.25
C ASP A 39 -8.44 22.70 10.80
N GLU A 40 -8.73 22.90 9.51
CA GLU A 40 -10.12 22.82 9.02
C GLU A 40 -10.52 21.36 8.68
N GLN A 41 -9.61 20.55 8.12
CA GLN A 41 -9.90 19.14 7.82
C GLN A 41 -9.50 18.18 8.96
N GLY A 42 -8.83 18.64 10.01
CA GLY A 42 -8.37 17.81 11.13
C GLY A 42 -7.36 16.71 10.73
N LYS A 43 -6.64 16.89 9.62
CA LYS A 43 -5.69 15.88 9.12
C LYS A 43 -4.30 16.08 9.70
N SER A 44 -3.47 15.03 9.60
CA SER A 44 -2.11 15.06 10.14
C SER A 44 -1.18 15.96 9.33
N SER A 45 -0.09 16.42 9.99
CA SER A 45 1.02 17.13 9.33
C SER A 45 1.65 16.32 8.20
N GLY A 46 1.64 14.98 8.29
CA GLY A 46 2.06 14.08 7.20
C GLY A 46 1.20 14.23 5.95
N THR A 47 -0.12 14.43 6.12
CA THR A 47 -1.05 14.70 5.00
C THR A 47 -0.78 16.07 4.39
N ALA A 48 -0.56 17.11 5.21
CA ALA A 48 -0.19 18.44 4.73
C ALA A 48 1.15 18.39 3.97
N GLY A 49 2.14 17.67 4.49
CA GLY A 49 3.42 17.44 3.81
C GLY A 49 3.27 16.70 2.48
N SER A 50 2.35 15.74 2.38
CA SER A 50 2.05 15.05 1.13
C SER A 50 1.40 15.99 0.11
N ALA A 51 0.45 16.82 0.55
CA ALA A 51 -0.19 17.84 -0.32
C ALA A 51 0.86 18.82 -0.86
N TRP A 52 1.77 19.29 -0.01
CA TRP A 52 2.85 20.18 -0.40
C TRP A 52 3.78 19.53 -1.44
N ARG A 53 4.25 18.28 -1.20
CA ARG A 53 5.11 17.56 -2.15
C ARG A 53 4.45 17.35 -3.51
N THR A 54 3.16 17.01 -3.51
CA THR A 54 2.40 16.83 -4.76
C THR A 54 2.29 18.14 -5.54
N LEU A 55 1.97 19.26 -4.86
CA LEU A 55 1.89 20.57 -5.47
C LEU A 55 3.28 21.06 -5.95
N HIS A 56 4.32 20.89 -5.13
CA HIS A 56 5.70 21.22 -5.48
C HIS A 56 6.11 20.53 -6.79
N LYS A 57 5.84 19.23 -6.91
CA LYS A 57 6.14 18.48 -8.15
C LYS A 57 5.36 18.99 -9.35
N ALA A 58 4.08 19.27 -9.19
CA ALA A 58 3.26 19.83 -10.27
C ALA A 58 3.76 21.23 -10.72
N LEU A 59 4.23 22.05 -9.78
CA LEU A 59 4.80 23.36 -10.08
C LEU A 59 6.21 23.24 -10.72
N GLU A 60 7.01 22.23 -10.38
CA GLU A 60 8.24 21.92 -11.10
C GLU A 60 7.96 21.58 -12.57
N ASP A 61 6.96 20.74 -12.82
CA ASP A 61 6.57 20.38 -14.18
C ASP A 61 6.05 21.62 -14.94
N ALA A 62 5.29 22.50 -14.29
CA ALA A 62 4.83 23.76 -14.88
C ALA A 62 5.99 24.72 -15.25
N VAL A 63 7.10 24.69 -14.49
CA VAL A 63 8.33 25.45 -14.87
C VAL A 63 8.98 24.80 -16.09
N LEU A 64 9.08 23.48 -16.14
CA LEU A 64 9.68 22.76 -17.28
C LEU A 64 8.86 22.96 -18.56
N GLU A 65 7.55 23.10 -18.45
CA GLU A 65 6.62 23.37 -19.56
C GLU A 65 6.54 24.87 -19.92
N GLY A 66 7.24 25.75 -19.21
CA GLY A 66 7.25 27.20 -19.46
C GLY A 66 5.97 27.93 -19.04
N VAL A 67 5.10 27.29 -18.24
CA VAL A 67 3.85 27.88 -17.73
C VAL A 67 4.12 28.95 -16.68
N ILE A 68 5.13 28.75 -15.86
CA ILE A 68 5.64 29.71 -14.86
C ILE A 68 7.16 29.77 -14.93
N GLU A 69 7.74 30.93 -14.59
CA GLU A 69 9.20 31.14 -14.68
C GLU A 69 9.97 30.43 -13.56
N ARG A 70 9.36 30.28 -12.38
CA ARG A 70 9.99 29.68 -11.19
C ARG A 70 8.97 28.99 -10.30
N ASN A 71 9.41 27.96 -9.59
CA ASN A 71 8.58 27.28 -8.62
C ASN A 71 8.48 28.08 -7.31
N PRO A 72 7.29 28.60 -6.93
CA PRO A 72 7.10 29.32 -5.68
C PRO A 72 7.09 28.45 -4.43
N ALA A 73 6.95 27.12 -4.58
CA ALA A 73 6.98 26.15 -3.48
C ALA A 73 8.43 25.88 -3.02
N VAL A 74 9.11 26.89 -2.52
CA VAL A 74 10.49 26.75 -2.02
C VAL A 74 10.55 25.96 -0.72
N LYS A 75 11.69 25.36 -0.41
CA LYS A 75 11.89 24.48 0.75
C LYS A 75 11.38 25.06 2.08
N GLY A 76 11.49 26.37 2.29
CA GLY A 76 11.01 27.08 3.49
C GLY A 76 9.48 27.18 3.60
N THR A 77 8.73 26.75 2.57
CA THR A 77 7.25 26.69 2.61
C THR A 77 6.71 25.28 2.90
N ALA A 78 7.59 24.29 3.04
CA ALA A 78 7.19 22.93 3.35
C ALA A 78 6.68 22.81 4.79
N PRO A 79 5.53 22.13 5.02
CA PRO A 79 5.04 21.86 6.37
C PRO A 79 6.05 21.07 7.20
N ARG A 80 6.15 21.40 8.47
CA ARG A 80 6.91 20.57 9.41
C ARG A 80 6.11 19.32 9.71
N VAL A 81 6.63 18.17 9.28
CA VAL A 81 6.00 16.88 9.54
C VAL A 81 6.47 16.36 10.89
N ALA A 82 5.53 16.21 11.83
CA ALA A 82 5.81 15.56 13.10
C ALA A 82 6.14 14.08 12.84
N LEU A 83 7.26 13.63 13.38
CA LEU A 83 7.60 12.21 13.42
C LEU A 83 6.65 11.55 14.42
N LYS A 84 5.69 10.78 13.89
CA LYS A 84 4.87 9.92 14.73
C LYS A 84 5.62 8.58 14.82
N GLU A 85 6.06 8.20 16.00
CA GLU A 85 6.52 6.83 16.23
C GLU A 85 5.36 5.89 15.90
N ARG A 86 5.63 4.94 15.04
CA ARG A 86 4.67 3.88 14.76
C ARG A 86 4.88 2.81 15.80
N ALA A 87 3.82 2.49 16.54
CA ALA A 87 3.85 1.35 17.41
C ALA A 87 4.07 0.08 16.57
N ALA A 88 5.05 -0.72 16.96
CA ALA A 88 5.28 -2.05 16.42
C ALA A 88 4.77 -3.09 17.42
N LEU A 89 4.18 -4.17 16.93
CA LEU A 89 3.80 -5.30 17.76
C LEU A 89 5.05 -5.97 18.33
N THR A 90 4.98 -6.39 19.59
CA THR A 90 6.00 -7.28 20.14
C THR A 90 5.85 -8.69 19.55
N PRO A 91 6.89 -9.54 19.59
CA PRO A 91 6.79 -10.94 19.14
C PRO A 91 5.65 -11.69 19.84
N GLU A 92 5.43 -11.44 21.13
CA GLU A 92 4.36 -12.05 21.94
C GLU A 92 2.99 -11.60 21.43
N GLN A 93 2.78 -10.31 21.22
CA GLN A 93 1.54 -9.76 20.66
C GLN A 93 1.24 -10.32 19.27
N ALA A 94 2.26 -10.47 18.43
CA ALA A 94 2.11 -11.08 17.11
C ALA A 94 1.72 -12.56 17.21
N ALA A 95 2.31 -13.30 18.15
CA ALA A 95 1.96 -14.72 18.41
C ALA A 95 0.52 -14.84 18.91
N ASP A 96 0.10 -13.99 19.84
CA ASP A 96 -1.27 -13.98 20.38
C ASP A 96 -2.29 -13.65 19.26
N LEU A 97 -1.97 -12.71 18.39
CA LEU A 97 -2.82 -12.34 17.26
C LEU A 97 -3.00 -13.52 16.27
N ILE A 98 -1.91 -14.24 15.96
CA ILE A 98 -1.97 -15.43 15.10
C ILE A 98 -2.80 -16.53 15.79
N ALA A 99 -2.57 -16.78 17.09
CA ALA A 99 -3.25 -17.82 17.85
C ALA A 99 -4.76 -17.55 18.00
N ALA A 100 -5.15 -16.28 18.14
CA ALA A 100 -6.55 -15.88 18.28
C ALA A 100 -7.31 -15.86 16.93
N GLU A 101 -6.62 -15.95 15.77
CA GLU A 101 -7.29 -15.95 14.48
C GLU A 101 -7.89 -17.33 14.18
N THR A 102 -9.20 -17.37 14.00
CA THR A 102 -9.97 -18.60 13.77
C THR A 102 -10.10 -18.99 12.29
N ASP A 103 -9.93 -18.02 11.40
CA ASP A 103 -9.99 -18.20 9.95
C ASP A 103 -8.57 -18.57 9.47
N ASP A 104 -8.40 -19.73 8.85
CA ASP A 104 -7.08 -20.25 8.47
C ASP A 104 -6.44 -19.45 7.34
N THR A 105 -7.21 -18.81 6.45
CA THR A 105 -6.71 -17.89 5.43
C THR A 105 -6.01 -16.70 6.09
N TRP A 106 -6.69 -16.04 7.03
CA TRP A 106 -6.13 -14.86 7.69
C TRP A 106 -5.01 -15.21 8.65
N ARG A 107 -5.12 -16.34 9.34
CA ARG A 107 -4.03 -16.82 10.19
C ARG A 107 -2.75 -17.04 9.38
N LEU A 108 -2.84 -17.72 8.24
CA LEU A 108 -1.68 -17.93 7.36
C LEU A 108 -1.17 -16.61 6.75
N MET A 109 -2.07 -15.69 6.38
CA MET A 109 -1.70 -14.36 5.90
C MET A 109 -0.90 -13.56 6.95
N TRP A 110 -1.30 -13.66 8.25
CA TRP A 110 -0.55 -13.01 9.33
C TRP A 110 0.80 -13.69 9.57
N MET A 111 0.86 -15.02 9.54
CA MET A 111 2.12 -15.76 9.64
C MET A 111 3.09 -15.36 8.53
N LEU A 112 2.65 -15.32 7.29
CA LEU A 112 3.47 -14.85 6.17
C LEU A 112 3.93 -13.41 6.38
N ALA A 113 3.05 -12.52 6.85
CA ALA A 113 3.42 -11.12 7.11
C ALA A 113 4.56 -11.02 8.14
N PHE A 114 4.39 -11.65 9.31
CA PHE A 114 5.33 -11.51 10.43
C PHE A 114 6.62 -12.29 10.24
N MET A 115 6.54 -13.49 9.67
CA MET A 115 7.72 -14.37 9.54
C MET A 115 8.57 -14.08 8.30
N THR A 116 8.00 -13.45 7.28
CA THR A 116 8.70 -13.24 5.99
C THR A 116 8.88 -11.76 5.62
N GLY A 117 8.14 -10.86 6.26
CA GLY A 117 8.11 -9.45 5.89
C GLY A 117 7.54 -9.18 4.49
N MET A 118 6.75 -10.09 3.94
CA MET A 118 6.03 -9.87 2.68
C MET A 118 5.06 -8.70 2.80
N ARG A 119 5.08 -7.81 1.81
CA ARG A 119 4.13 -6.70 1.75
C ARG A 119 2.72 -7.19 1.45
N GLN A 120 1.72 -6.39 1.82
CA GLN A 120 0.31 -6.70 1.56
C GLN A 120 0.06 -7.14 0.11
N GLY A 121 0.50 -6.35 -0.86
CA GLY A 121 0.28 -6.66 -2.27
C GLY A 121 1.01 -7.93 -2.74
N GLU A 122 2.16 -8.26 -2.15
CA GLU A 122 2.92 -9.47 -2.44
C GLU A 122 2.16 -10.71 -1.93
N ARG A 123 1.60 -10.66 -0.70
CA ARG A 123 0.78 -11.74 -0.16
C ARG A 123 -0.53 -11.93 -0.93
N LEU A 124 -1.24 -10.83 -1.19
CA LEU A 124 -2.51 -10.88 -1.95
C LEU A 124 -2.33 -11.33 -3.40
N GLY A 125 -1.14 -11.16 -3.96
CA GLY A 125 -0.79 -11.56 -5.31
C GLY A 125 0.00 -12.86 -5.41
N LEU A 126 0.19 -13.58 -4.29
CA LEU A 126 0.95 -14.82 -4.27
C LEU A 126 0.28 -15.90 -5.13
N THR A 127 1.04 -16.45 -6.04
CA THR A 127 0.60 -17.50 -6.97
C THR A 127 1.52 -18.71 -6.91
N GLU A 128 1.08 -19.83 -7.46
CA GLU A 128 1.84 -21.08 -7.49
C GLU A 128 3.19 -20.91 -8.20
N ASP A 129 3.23 -20.14 -9.29
CA ASP A 129 4.44 -19.89 -10.07
C ASP A 129 5.54 -19.13 -9.31
N GLU A 130 5.22 -18.58 -8.13
CA GLU A 130 6.19 -17.98 -7.21
C GLU A 130 6.70 -18.96 -6.14
N LEU A 131 6.12 -20.17 -6.03
CA LEU A 131 6.57 -21.20 -5.12
C LEU A 131 7.62 -22.10 -5.79
N ARG A 132 8.80 -22.20 -5.20
CA ARG A 132 9.91 -23.02 -5.71
C ARG A 132 10.48 -23.90 -4.62
N ARG A 133 10.94 -25.09 -5.01
CA ARG A 133 11.72 -25.96 -4.13
C ARG A 133 13.20 -25.78 -4.44
N ASP A 134 13.97 -25.63 -3.37
CA ASP A 134 15.43 -25.63 -3.39
C ASP A 134 15.90 -26.68 -2.37
N GLY A 135 16.20 -27.89 -2.87
CA GLY A 135 16.34 -29.08 -2.04
C GLY A 135 15.06 -29.35 -1.24
N ASP A 136 15.20 -29.46 0.08
CA ASP A 136 14.07 -29.70 1.00
C ASP A 136 13.33 -28.41 1.40
N ARG A 137 13.80 -27.24 0.95
CA ARG A 137 13.23 -25.97 1.36
C ARG A 137 12.21 -25.44 0.33
N LEU A 138 11.11 -24.92 0.84
CA LEU A 138 10.18 -24.12 0.03
C LEU A 138 10.61 -22.65 0.05
N ILE A 139 10.67 -22.03 -1.13
CA ILE A 139 11.07 -20.64 -1.32
C ILE A 139 9.94 -19.91 -2.03
N ILE A 140 9.60 -18.71 -1.56
CA ILE A 140 8.74 -17.79 -2.29
C ILE A 140 9.63 -16.83 -3.10
N LEU A 141 9.46 -16.83 -4.44
CA LEU A 141 10.08 -15.84 -5.32
C LEU A 141 9.13 -14.65 -5.44
N VAL A 142 9.37 -13.59 -4.67
CA VAL A 142 8.56 -12.37 -4.75
C VAL A 142 8.89 -11.65 -6.05
N GLU A 143 8.10 -11.86 -7.06
CA GLU A 143 8.23 -11.23 -8.38
C GLU A 143 7.05 -10.38 -8.77
N TRP A 144 5.93 -10.54 -8.08
CA TRP A 144 4.67 -9.89 -8.36
C TRP A 144 4.00 -9.32 -7.11
N GLN A 145 3.05 -8.44 -7.34
CA GLN A 145 2.16 -7.91 -6.31
C GLN A 145 0.77 -7.71 -6.89
N ALA A 146 -0.26 -7.92 -6.08
CA ALA A 146 -1.62 -7.52 -6.41
C ALA A 146 -1.91 -6.11 -5.88
N GLN A 147 -2.56 -5.30 -6.70
CA GLN A 147 -3.02 -3.97 -6.32
C GLN A 147 -4.35 -3.64 -7.01
N HIS A 148 -5.15 -2.81 -6.36
CA HIS A 148 -6.36 -2.30 -6.98
C HIS A 148 -6.02 -1.15 -7.93
N LEU A 149 -6.47 -1.25 -9.19
CA LEU A 149 -6.30 -0.21 -10.20
C LEU A 149 -7.66 0.10 -10.83
N THR A 150 -7.91 1.37 -11.06
CA THR A 150 -9.04 1.85 -11.87
C THR A 150 -8.75 1.63 -13.36
N LYS A 151 -9.79 1.56 -14.19
CA LYS A 151 -9.63 1.46 -15.66
C LYS A 151 -8.71 2.56 -16.20
N ARG A 152 -8.89 3.80 -15.73
CA ARG A 152 -8.05 4.94 -16.12
C ARG A 152 -6.58 4.76 -15.75
N GLU A 153 -6.30 4.17 -14.59
CA GLU A 153 -4.91 3.89 -14.17
C GLU A 153 -4.28 2.80 -15.02
N VAL A 154 -5.04 1.81 -15.42
CA VAL A 154 -4.57 0.74 -16.33
C VAL A 154 -4.31 1.30 -17.73
N GLU A 155 -5.23 2.10 -18.28
CA GLU A 155 -5.07 2.76 -19.59
C GLU A 155 -3.88 3.74 -19.61
N GLY A 156 -3.56 4.36 -18.47
CA GLY A 156 -2.44 5.28 -18.30
C GLY A 156 -1.10 4.63 -17.96
N LEU A 157 -1.02 3.30 -17.94
CA LEU A 157 0.26 2.62 -17.70
C LEU A 157 1.23 2.83 -18.88
N PRO A 158 2.52 3.04 -18.60
CA PRO A 158 3.53 3.11 -19.66
C PRO A 158 3.56 1.82 -20.50
N LYS A 159 3.88 1.94 -21.78
CA LYS A 159 4.06 0.79 -22.67
C LYS A 159 5.13 -0.16 -22.09
N GLY A 160 4.83 -1.46 -22.07
CA GLY A 160 5.73 -2.49 -21.55
C GLY A 160 5.60 -2.78 -20.06
N VAL A 161 4.72 -2.07 -19.32
CA VAL A 161 4.41 -2.45 -17.94
C VAL A 161 3.51 -3.67 -17.95
N GLU A 162 4.00 -4.78 -17.37
CA GLU A 162 3.24 -6.00 -17.20
C GLU A 162 2.13 -5.77 -16.16
N CYS A 163 0.88 -5.92 -16.61
CA CYS A 163 -0.31 -5.72 -15.78
C CYS A 163 -1.38 -6.73 -16.21
N THR A 164 -1.66 -7.71 -15.36
CA THR A 164 -2.62 -8.77 -15.64
C THR A 164 -3.85 -8.61 -14.73
N PRO A 165 -5.06 -8.57 -15.26
CA PRO A 165 -6.27 -8.50 -14.44
C PRO A 165 -6.47 -9.81 -13.66
N LEU A 166 -6.83 -9.70 -12.38
CA LEU A 166 -7.15 -10.81 -11.50
C LEU A 166 -8.65 -10.87 -11.16
N GLY A 167 -9.44 -9.92 -11.61
CA GLY A 167 -10.82 -9.72 -11.20
C GLY A 167 -11.01 -8.76 -10.04
N ASN A 168 -12.26 -8.36 -9.75
CA ASN A 168 -12.62 -7.45 -8.64
C ASN A 168 -11.79 -6.14 -8.57
N GLY A 169 -11.39 -5.60 -9.75
CA GLY A 169 -10.52 -4.42 -9.81
C GLY A 169 -9.09 -4.64 -9.34
N MET A 170 -8.71 -5.88 -9.02
CA MET A 170 -7.35 -6.25 -8.67
C MET A 170 -6.55 -6.60 -9.93
N TYR A 171 -5.29 -6.20 -9.92
CA TYR A 171 -4.35 -6.44 -11.00
C TYR A 171 -3.03 -6.95 -10.43
N ARG A 172 -2.43 -7.93 -11.10
CA ARG A 172 -1.07 -8.41 -10.83
C ARG A 172 -0.10 -7.56 -11.63
N THR A 173 0.88 -6.98 -10.95
CA THR A 173 1.92 -6.12 -11.55
C THR A 173 3.28 -6.46 -10.99
N ARG A 174 4.33 -6.14 -11.73
CA ARG A 174 5.70 -6.24 -11.19
C ARG A 174 5.91 -5.24 -10.06
N PRO A 175 6.77 -5.53 -9.07
CA PRO A 175 7.22 -4.55 -8.08
C PRO A 175 7.83 -3.34 -8.77
N LYS A 176 7.62 -2.15 -8.17
CA LYS A 176 8.06 -0.86 -8.73
C LYS A 176 9.58 -0.77 -8.98
N THR A 177 10.38 -1.57 -8.27
CA THR A 177 11.83 -1.58 -8.38
C THR A 177 12.36 -3.02 -8.41
N GLU A 178 13.48 -3.24 -9.06
CA GLU A 178 14.16 -4.55 -9.07
C GLU A 178 14.52 -5.05 -7.66
N LYS A 179 14.84 -4.15 -6.74
CA LYS A 179 15.07 -4.49 -5.31
C LYS A 179 13.83 -5.06 -4.62
N GLY A 180 12.65 -4.94 -5.22
CA GLY A 180 11.42 -5.59 -4.75
C GLY A 180 11.41 -7.09 -5.03
N ARG A 181 12.18 -7.55 -6.02
CA ARG A 181 12.32 -8.97 -6.34
C ARG A 181 13.29 -9.62 -5.37
N ARG A 182 12.85 -10.67 -4.72
CA ARG A 182 13.67 -11.40 -3.76
C ARG A 182 13.17 -12.82 -3.57
N ALA A 183 14.07 -13.71 -3.20
CA ALA A 183 13.74 -15.05 -2.72
C ALA A 183 13.59 -15.05 -1.21
N ILE A 184 12.54 -15.65 -0.70
CA ILE A 184 12.27 -15.79 0.73
C ILE A 184 12.21 -17.28 1.05
N PRO A 185 13.26 -17.88 1.64
CA PRO A 185 13.19 -19.25 2.14
C PRO A 185 12.23 -19.30 3.32
N LEU A 186 11.28 -20.24 3.28
CA LEU A 186 10.31 -20.39 4.36
C LEU A 186 10.87 -21.32 5.45
N PRO A 187 10.63 -20.99 6.74
CA PRO A 187 10.76 -21.96 7.81
C PRO A 187 9.88 -23.19 7.53
N GLN A 188 10.37 -24.40 7.84
CA GLN A 188 9.67 -25.64 7.49
C GLN A 188 8.21 -25.66 7.96
N ALA A 189 7.96 -25.26 9.22
CA ALA A 189 6.61 -25.22 9.78
C ALA A 189 5.65 -24.29 9.03
N LEU A 190 6.15 -23.14 8.48
CA LEU A 190 5.36 -22.23 7.67
C LEU A 190 5.13 -22.80 6.26
N ALA A 191 6.16 -23.45 5.70
CA ALA A 191 6.05 -24.13 4.41
C ALA A 191 4.99 -25.24 4.43
N ASP A 192 5.00 -26.06 5.48
CA ASP A 192 4.03 -27.15 5.67
C ASP A 192 2.61 -26.61 5.80
N GLN A 193 2.41 -25.50 6.54
CA GLN A 193 1.10 -24.86 6.66
C GLN A 193 0.62 -24.24 5.34
N LEU A 194 1.51 -23.61 4.57
CA LEU A 194 1.18 -23.06 3.27
C LEU A 194 0.77 -24.15 2.28
N LEU A 195 1.51 -25.25 2.23
CA LEU A 195 1.19 -26.37 1.35
C LEU A 195 -0.12 -27.05 1.76
N ALA A 196 -0.34 -27.28 3.05
CA ALA A 196 -1.59 -27.84 3.56
C ALA A 196 -2.79 -26.92 3.32
N TYR A 197 -2.59 -25.60 3.37
CA TYR A 197 -3.62 -24.62 3.00
C TYR A 197 -3.98 -24.74 1.52
N ILE A 198 -2.98 -24.75 0.63
CA ILE A 198 -3.17 -24.90 -0.82
C ILE A 198 -3.87 -26.22 -1.16
N GLU A 199 -3.49 -27.31 -0.50
CA GLU A 199 -4.14 -28.62 -0.68
C GLU A 199 -5.63 -28.59 -0.29
N ARG A 200 -5.97 -27.85 0.77
CA ARG A 200 -7.35 -27.78 1.30
C ARG A 200 -8.25 -26.84 0.53
N HIS A 201 -7.75 -25.67 0.16
CA HIS A 201 -8.53 -24.59 -0.44
C HIS A 201 -8.39 -24.50 -1.97
N GLY A 202 -7.35 -25.13 -2.51
CA GLY A 202 -6.99 -24.97 -3.92
C GLY A 202 -6.44 -23.59 -4.24
N MET A 203 -6.31 -23.32 -5.51
CA MET A 203 -6.00 -22.02 -6.08
C MET A 203 -7.14 -21.59 -6.99
N ASN A 204 -7.31 -20.29 -7.15
CA ASN A 204 -8.31 -19.80 -8.08
C ASN A 204 -7.87 -20.03 -9.55
N LYS A 205 -8.72 -19.67 -10.49
CA LYS A 205 -8.46 -19.81 -11.96
C LYS A 205 -7.20 -19.06 -12.43
N ASP A 206 -6.76 -18.05 -11.70
CA ASP A 206 -5.58 -17.23 -12.01
C ASP A 206 -4.34 -17.69 -11.23
N GLY A 207 -4.43 -18.82 -10.52
CA GLY A 207 -3.35 -19.41 -9.72
C GLY A 207 -3.10 -18.72 -8.40
N LEU A 208 -3.99 -17.82 -7.94
CA LEU A 208 -3.85 -17.15 -6.64
C LEU A 208 -4.05 -18.13 -5.49
N VAL A 209 -3.14 -18.06 -4.53
CA VAL A 209 -3.21 -18.84 -3.29
C VAL A 209 -4.30 -18.30 -2.35
N PHE A 210 -4.46 -16.98 -2.28
CA PHE A 210 -5.43 -16.34 -1.38
C PHE A 210 -6.59 -15.72 -2.15
N HIS A 211 -7.74 -16.32 -2.00
CA HIS A 211 -9.00 -15.90 -2.60
C HIS A 211 -10.16 -16.20 -1.65
N ASP A 212 -11.36 -15.74 -1.94
CA ASP A 212 -12.57 -16.13 -1.22
C ASP A 212 -13.13 -17.46 -1.75
N ASP A 213 -14.22 -17.94 -1.13
CA ASP A 213 -14.87 -19.21 -1.48
C ASP A 213 -15.40 -19.25 -2.93
N GLU A 214 -15.58 -18.09 -3.57
CA GLU A 214 -16.01 -17.95 -4.97
C GLU A 214 -14.80 -17.82 -5.93
N GLY A 215 -13.57 -17.89 -5.41
CA GLY A 215 -12.32 -17.72 -6.17
C GLY A 215 -12.00 -16.26 -6.50
N ILE A 216 -12.67 -15.30 -5.84
CA ILE A 216 -12.46 -13.87 -6.08
C ILE A 216 -11.22 -13.40 -5.29
N PRO A 217 -10.33 -12.61 -5.91
CA PRO A 217 -9.15 -12.09 -5.22
C PRO A 217 -9.49 -11.28 -3.98
N LEU A 218 -8.80 -11.53 -2.89
CA LEU A 218 -8.88 -10.73 -1.67
C LEU A 218 -8.32 -9.32 -1.94
N THR A 219 -8.89 -8.31 -1.26
CA THR A 219 -8.47 -6.91 -1.43
C THR A 219 -7.86 -6.35 -0.15
N GLY A 220 -7.03 -5.32 -0.28
CA GLY A 220 -6.46 -4.62 0.87
C GLY A 220 -7.52 -3.99 1.80
N CYS A 221 -8.73 -3.71 1.31
CA CYS A 221 -9.84 -3.25 2.15
C CYS A 221 -10.38 -4.37 3.04
N VAL A 222 -10.48 -5.58 2.50
CA VAL A 222 -10.91 -6.77 3.26
C VAL A 222 -9.86 -7.10 4.31
N GLU A 223 -8.58 -7.15 3.92
CA GLU A 223 -7.48 -7.42 4.85
C GLU A 223 -7.45 -6.39 5.99
N ARG A 224 -7.59 -5.09 5.71
CA ARG A 224 -7.61 -4.06 6.75
C ARG A 224 -8.73 -4.25 7.75
N ARG A 225 -9.94 -4.62 7.29
CA ARG A 225 -11.07 -4.93 8.20
C ARG A 225 -10.79 -6.14 9.07
N ARG A 226 -10.20 -7.17 8.51
CA ARG A 226 -9.79 -8.37 9.25
C ARG A 226 -8.70 -8.08 10.26
N TRP A 227 -7.72 -7.25 9.87
CA TRP A 227 -6.66 -6.80 10.76
C TRP A 227 -7.19 -6.11 12.02
N TYR A 228 -8.08 -5.14 11.88
CA TYR A 228 -8.65 -4.47 13.05
C TYR A 228 -9.47 -5.42 13.94
N ARG A 229 -10.22 -6.34 13.34
CA ARG A 229 -10.91 -7.38 14.12
C ARG A 229 -9.94 -8.32 14.85
N ALA A 230 -8.79 -8.62 14.24
CA ALA A 230 -7.75 -9.43 14.90
C ALA A 230 -7.14 -8.69 16.10
N LEU A 231 -6.88 -7.38 15.97
CA LEU A 231 -6.43 -6.54 17.09
C LEU A 231 -7.48 -6.50 18.22
N ASP A 232 -8.75 -6.30 17.88
CA ASP A 232 -9.86 -6.27 18.85
C ASP A 232 -9.93 -7.58 19.67
N ARG A 233 -9.73 -8.75 19.03
CA ARG A 233 -9.75 -10.07 19.70
C ARG A 233 -8.70 -10.21 20.78
N VAL A 234 -7.54 -9.56 20.60
CA VAL A 234 -6.43 -9.63 21.57
C VAL A 234 -6.33 -8.36 22.43
N GLY A 235 -7.33 -7.48 22.38
CA GLY A 235 -7.40 -6.27 23.20
C GLY A 235 -6.38 -5.20 22.84
N LEU A 236 -5.86 -5.20 21.60
CA LEU A 236 -4.94 -4.19 21.11
C LEU A 236 -5.70 -3.06 20.41
N ASN A 237 -5.18 -1.83 20.53
CA ASN A 237 -5.77 -0.67 19.87
C ASN A 237 -5.42 -0.64 18.36
N HIS A 238 -6.10 0.23 17.60
CA HIS A 238 -5.91 0.36 16.16
C HIS A 238 -4.73 1.27 15.74
N GLU A 239 -3.81 1.55 16.66
CA GLU A 239 -2.58 2.29 16.33
C GLU A 239 -1.58 1.43 15.55
N TYR A 240 -1.68 0.11 15.72
CA TYR A 240 -0.90 -0.85 14.96
C TYR A 240 -1.47 -0.97 13.54
N GLY A 241 -0.69 -0.63 12.54
CA GLY A 241 -1.06 -0.85 11.14
C GLY A 241 -0.74 -2.29 10.71
N PRO A 242 -1.31 -2.78 9.61
CA PRO A 242 -0.99 -4.12 9.08
C PRO A 242 0.45 -4.26 8.58
N HIS A 243 1.26 -3.23 8.73
CA HIS A 243 2.70 -3.16 8.39
C HIS A 243 3.53 -2.71 9.63
N SER A 244 2.98 -2.85 10.81
CA SER A 244 3.63 -2.46 12.08
C SER A 244 4.57 -3.53 12.56
#